data_da95d9d5744ffde3ee9ab8760f4e6f28
#
_entry.id   da95d9d5744ffde3ee9ab8760f4e6f28
#
_cell.length_a   1.000
_cell.length_b   1.000
_cell.length_c   1.000
_cell.angle_alpha   90.00
_cell.angle_beta   90.00
_cell.angle_gamma   90.00
#
_symmetry.space_group_name_H-M   'P 1'
#
loop_
_entity.id
_entity.type
_entity.pdbx_description
1 polymer ?
#
loop_
_entity_poly.entity_id
_entity_poly.type
_entity_poly.pdbx_seq_one_letter_code
_entity_poly.pdbx_strand_id
1 'polypeptide(L)'
;FRAIGVTHSEHTVFPRKIVGMIFKKVGAHRPYPQHGMSNADWGSIPPQQVRLDWLTTTQKTLDLETLLAEDSTYFGDLFPHVVKWQQELYLEDGLHRALRTALHSRSVMYARILDLDTLDPRLLPQGANAQNG
;
A
#
# COMPACT_ATOMS: atom_id res chain seq x y z
N PHE A 1 -12.62 -26.13 -3.19
CA PHE A 1 -12.24 -25.77 -3.62
C PHE A 1 -11.54 -25.93 -4.37
N ARG A 2 -11.27 -26.14 -4.64
CA ARG A 2 -10.54 -26.37 -5.21
C ARG A 2 -9.96 -25.71 -5.81
N ALA A 3 -9.76 -25.28 -5.68
CA ALA A 3 -9.26 -24.53 -6.16
C ALA A 3 -8.93 -24.32 -7.02
N ILE A 4 -9.24 -24.49 -7.07
CA ILE A 4 -9.03 -24.39 -7.73
C ILE A 4 -8.70 -23.84 -8.54
N GLY A 5 -8.96 -23.88 -8.77
CA GLY A 5 -8.71 -23.45 -9.90
C GLY A 5 -7.80 -22.51 -10.02
N VAL A 6 -7.72 -22.03 -9.51
CA VAL A 6 -6.98 -21.11 -9.58
C VAL A 6 -5.73 -21.23 -9.92
N THR A 7 -5.50 -22.02 -10.32
CA THR A 7 -4.34 -22.34 -10.64
C THR A 7 -3.49 -21.35 -11.17
N HIS A 8 -3.66 -20.88 -12.22
CA HIS A 8 -2.78 -20.07 -12.73
C HIS A 8 -2.96 -18.73 -12.43
N SER A 9 -4.03 -18.35 -12.03
CA SER A 9 -4.28 -17.03 -11.85
C SER A 9 -3.94 -16.66 -10.53
N GLU A 10 -2.85 -16.21 -10.26
CA GLU A 10 -2.53 -15.85 -8.99
C GLU A 10 -3.03 -14.50 -8.64
N HIS A 11 -3.60 -13.76 -9.56
CA HIS A 11 -4.12 -12.43 -9.31
C HIS A 11 -5.65 -12.46 -9.37
N THR A 12 -6.28 -11.78 -8.46
CA THR A 12 -7.73 -11.72 -8.45
C THR A 12 -8.17 -10.31 -8.11
N VAL A 13 -9.35 -9.93 -8.57
CA VAL A 13 -9.92 -8.63 -8.27
C VAL A 13 -10.42 -8.65 -6.83
N PHE A 14 -10.38 -7.52 -6.15
CA PHE A 14 -10.79 -7.45 -4.78
C PHE A 14 -12.26 -7.81 -4.61
N PRO A 15 -12.61 -8.72 -3.71
CA PRO A 15 -14.00 -9.01 -3.41
C PRO A 15 -14.63 -7.79 -2.73
N ARG A 16 -15.91 -7.57 -3.03
CA ARG A 16 -16.63 -6.49 -2.44
C ARG A 16 -16.57 -6.48 -0.95
N LYS A 17 -16.61 -7.63 -0.34
CA LYS A 17 -16.58 -7.76 1.08
C LYS A 17 -15.31 -7.18 1.67
N ILE A 18 -14.17 -7.45 1.08
CA ILE A 18 -12.91 -6.94 1.58
C ILE A 18 -12.86 -5.44 1.43
N VAL A 19 -13.32 -4.91 0.31
CA VAL A 19 -13.30 -3.48 0.10
C VAL A 19 -14.11 -2.79 1.19
N GLY A 20 -15.26 -3.30 1.53
CA GLY A 20 -16.06 -2.69 2.55
C GLY A 20 -15.48 -2.76 3.94
N MET A 21 -14.55 -3.68 4.15
CA MET A 21 -13.97 -3.86 5.47
C MET A 21 -12.72 -3.04 5.70
N ILE A 22 -11.91 -2.82 4.68
CA ILE A 22 -10.65 -2.19 4.95
C ILE A 22 -10.29 -1.03 4.05
N PHE A 23 -10.76 -0.99 2.83
CA PHE A 23 -10.34 0.08 1.96
C PHE A 23 -11.45 1.08 1.72
N LYS A 24 -11.10 2.35 1.76
CA LYS A 24 -12.03 3.39 1.41
C LYS A 24 -12.39 3.25 -0.06
N LYS A 25 -11.43 2.93 -0.89
CA LYS A 25 -11.63 2.86 -2.30
C LYS A 25 -10.60 1.98 -2.92
N VAL A 26 -10.92 1.34 -4.02
CA VAL A 26 -9.96 0.54 -4.76
C VAL A 26 -9.58 1.29 -6.02
N GLY A 27 -8.37 1.79 -6.05
CA GLY A 27 -7.82 2.46 -7.22
C GLY A 27 -6.92 1.52 -7.97
N ALA A 28 -6.56 1.92 -9.18
CA ALA A 28 -5.72 1.09 -10.03
C ALA A 28 -4.37 1.71 -10.33
N HIS A 29 -4.09 2.85 -9.79
CA HIS A 29 -2.82 3.52 -10.08
C HIS A 29 -2.52 4.55 -9.01
N ARG A 30 -1.36 5.14 -9.09
CA ARG A 30 -0.94 6.19 -8.16
C ARG A 30 -1.27 7.54 -8.75
N PRO A 31 -2.26 8.25 -8.20
CA PRO A 31 -2.66 9.53 -8.78
C PRO A 31 -1.74 10.69 -8.42
N TYR A 32 -0.89 10.51 -7.44
CA TYR A 32 -0.05 11.58 -6.94
C TYR A 32 1.25 11.69 -7.76
N PRO A 33 1.95 12.80 -7.64
CA PRO A 33 3.20 12.98 -8.37
C PRO A 33 4.26 11.97 -7.92
N GLN A 34 5.16 11.66 -8.82
CA GLN A 34 6.22 10.74 -8.48
C GLN A 34 7.14 11.40 -7.48
N HIS A 35 7.42 10.73 -6.39
CA HIS A 35 8.20 11.32 -5.31
C HIS A 35 9.65 10.85 -5.27
N GLY A 36 9.99 9.81 -6.00
CA GLY A 36 11.39 9.36 -6.08
C GLY A 36 11.96 8.78 -4.80
N MET A 37 11.13 8.38 -3.85
CA MET A 37 11.63 7.85 -2.58
C MET A 37 12.22 6.48 -2.77
N SER A 38 13.44 6.27 -2.28
CA SER A 38 14.05 4.95 -2.27
C SER A 38 13.66 4.23 -0.98
N ASN A 39 14.01 2.98 -0.86
CA ASN A 39 13.75 2.25 0.38
C ASN A 39 14.45 2.91 1.56
N ALA A 40 15.64 3.42 1.34
CA ALA A 40 16.35 4.11 2.42
C ALA A 40 15.62 5.38 2.83
N ASP A 41 15.06 6.09 1.86
CA ASP A 41 14.31 7.31 2.16
C ASP A 41 13.07 6.98 2.96
N TRP A 42 12.34 5.93 2.57
CA TRP A 42 11.17 5.52 3.32
C TRP A 42 11.56 5.09 4.73
N GLY A 43 12.70 4.45 4.87
CA GLY A 43 13.16 3.98 6.17
C GLY A 43 13.41 5.10 7.16
N SER A 44 13.55 6.33 6.69
CA SER A 44 13.78 7.44 7.59
C SER A 44 12.45 8.02 8.13
N ILE A 45 11.32 7.59 7.62
CA ILE A 45 10.04 8.07 8.10
C ILE A 45 9.56 7.16 9.22
N PRO A 46 9.36 7.68 10.44
CA PRO A 46 8.92 6.82 11.52
C PRO A 46 7.52 6.30 11.24
N PRO A 47 7.23 5.03 11.55
CA PRO A 47 5.90 4.50 11.29
C PRO A 47 4.89 5.12 12.25
N GLN A 48 3.66 5.21 11.78
CA GLN A 48 2.58 5.68 12.64
C GLN A 48 1.34 4.87 12.36
N GLN A 49 0.41 4.90 13.26
CA GLN A 49 -0.79 4.08 13.16
C GLN A 49 -1.73 4.65 12.13
N VAL A 50 -2.32 3.79 11.33
CA VAL A 50 -3.28 4.21 10.31
C VAL A 50 -4.42 3.20 10.29
N ARG A 51 -5.63 3.68 10.07
CA ARG A 51 -6.78 2.80 9.95
C ARG A 51 -6.82 2.23 8.54
N LEU A 52 -7.10 0.94 8.47
CA LEU A 52 -7.15 0.26 7.16
C LEU A 52 -8.26 0.80 6.27
N ASP A 53 -9.36 1.22 6.87
CA ASP A 53 -10.48 1.72 6.09
C ASP A 53 -10.32 3.18 5.64
N TRP A 54 -9.18 3.79 5.94
CA TRP A 54 -8.87 5.12 5.42
C TRP A 54 -8.09 5.03 4.11
N LEU A 55 -7.60 3.85 3.77
CA LEU A 55 -6.66 3.72 2.67
C LEU A 55 -7.35 3.51 1.34
N THR A 56 -6.79 4.13 0.30
CA THR A 56 -7.19 3.87 -1.06
C THR A 56 -6.05 3.05 -1.66
N THR A 57 -6.37 1.95 -2.34
CA THR A 57 -5.32 1.13 -2.92
C THR A 57 -4.80 1.76 -4.20
N THR A 58 -3.58 1.42 -4.57
CA THR A 58 -3.04 1.82 -5.87
C THR A 58 -2.99 0.61 -6.81
N GLN A 59 -3.59 -0.49 -6.38
CA GLN A 59 -3.68 -1.70 -7.18
C GLN A 59 -5.08 -2.23 -7.01
N LYS A 60 -5.72 -2.67 -8.08
CA LYS A 60 -7.05 -3.22 -7.97
C LYS A 60 -7.09 -4.74 -8.00
N THR A 61 -5.92 -5.37 -8.03
CA THR A 61 -5.85 -6.83 -7.97
C THR A 61 -4.88 -7.23 -6.88
N LEU A 62 -5.00 -8.41 -6.37
CA LEU A 62 -4.10 -8.91 -5.38
C LEU A 62 -3.52 -10.25 -5.81
N ASP A 63 -2.35 -10.55 -5.29
CA ASP A 63 -1.68 -11.81 -5.56
C ASP A 63 -2.05 -12.75 -4.43
N LEU A 64 -2.94 -13.69 -4.72
CA LEU A 64 -3.47 -14.57 -3.70
C LEU A 64 -2.41 -15.48 -3.14
N GLU A 65 -1.51 -15.93 -3.96
CA GLU A 65 -0.45 -16.79 -3.49
C GLU A 65 0.43 -16.07 -2.47
N THR A 66 0.79 -14.86 -2.74
CA THR A 66 1.58 -14.07 -1.81
C THR A 66 0.79 -13.81 -0.52
N LEU A 67 -0.48 -13.52 -0.67
CA LEU A 67 -1.32 -13.24 0.49
C LEU A 67 -1.40 -14.44 1.42
N LEU A 68 -1.51 -15.63 0.86
CA LEU A 68 -1.67 -16.83 1.68
C LEU A 68 -0.36 -17.42 2.15
N ALA A 69 0.77 -16.94 1.70
CA ALA A 69 2.06 -17.46 2.14
C ALA A 69 2.27 -17.11 3.58
N GLU A 70 2.46 -18.11 4.42
CA GLU A 70 2.64 -17.87 5.76
C GLU A 70 3.98 -17.39 6.10
N ASP A 71 4.96 -17.79 5.43
CA ASP A 71 6.27 -17.52 5.74
C ASP A 71 6.67 -16.36 5.08
N SER A 72 6.47 -15.29 5.53
CA SER A 72 6.70 -14.17 4.82
C SER A 72 8.09 -13.75 4.88
N THR A 73 8.77 -13.93 3.88
CA THR A 73 10.07 -13.42 3.77
C THR A 73 9.90 -12.13 3.07
N TYR A 74 10.07 -11.06 3.74
CA TYR A 74 9.93 -9.80 3.13
C TYR A 74 11.25 -9.31 2.64
N PHE A 75 11.27 -8.86 1.41
CA PHE A 75 12.46 -8.28 0.88
C PHE A 75 12.30 -6.79 0.85
N GLY A 76 11.82 -6.18 1.72
CA GLY A 76 11.66 -4.75 1.73
C GLY A 76 11.43 -4.24 3.11
N ASP A 77 10.74 -3.14 3.22
CA ASP A 77 10.50 -2.51 4.49
C ASP A 77 9.55 -3.37 5.32
N LEU A 78 9.76 -3.33 6.64
CA LEU A 78 8.92 -4.02 7.54
C LEU A 78 7.57 -3.36 7.61
N PHE A 79 7.45 -2.10 7.30
CA PHE A 79 6.20 -1.36 7.37
C PHE A 79 5.68 -0.99 5.99
N PRO A 80 4.37 -1.02 5.78
CA PRO A 80 3.79 -0.56 4.52
C PRO A 80 4.08 0.91 4.28
N HIS A 81 4.04 1.30 3.02
CA HIS A 81 4.29 2.68 2.61
C HIS A 81 2.98 3.31 2.15
N VAL A 82 2.66 4.45 2.73
CA VAL A 82 1.42 5.17 2.45
C VAL A 82 1.78 6.58 2.03
N VAL A 83 1.10 7.09 1.02
CA VAL A 83 1.31 8.45 0.57
C VAL A 83 0.05 9.26 0.84
N LYS A 84 0.20 10.39 1.50
CA LYS A 84 -0.92 11.31 1.72
C LYS A 84 -0.85 12.38 0.65
N TRP A 85 -1.90 12.51 -0.13
CA TRP A 85 -1.95 13.50 -1.21
C TRP A 85 -3.38 13.98 -1.37
N GLN A 86 -3.54 15.28 -1.35
CA GLN A 86 -4.87 15.92 -1.44
C GLN A 86 -5.82 15.34 -0.40
N GLN A 87 -5.27 15.17 0.78
CA GLN A 87 -6.03 14.69 1.95
C GLN A 87 -6.52 13.26 1.85
N GLU A 88 -6.01 12.49 0.91
CA GLU A 88 -6.32 11.07 0.78
C GLU A 88 -5.08 10.25 1.13
N LEU A 89 -5.29 9.07 1.67
CA LEU A 89 -4.19 8.17 2.00
C LEU A 89 -4.17 7.03 1.00
N TYR A 90 -3.05 6.91 0.30
CA TYR A 90 -2.88 5.89 -0.73
C TYR A 90 -1.87 4.85 -0.28
N LEU A 91 -2.26 3.59 -0.34
CA LEU A 91 -1.36 2.51 0.02
C LEU A 91 -0.50 2.19 -1.19
N GLU A 92 0.75 2.64 -1.14
CA GLU A 92 1.65 2.48 -2.27
C GLU A 92 2.32 1.11 -2.28
N ASP A 93 2.68 0.60 -1.13
CA ASP A 93 3.35 -0.68 -1.02
C ASP A 93 2.91 -1.33 0.28
N GLY A 94 2.82 -2.64 0.30
CA GLY A 94 2.39 -3.37 1.49
C GLY A 94 0.95 -3.82 1.44
N LEU A 95 0.39 -3.98 0.24
CA LEU A 95 -0.98 -4.39 0.08
C LEU A 95 -1.28 -5.70 0.80
N HIS A 96 -0.40 -6.70 0.62
CA HIS A 96 -0.64 -8.00 1.22
C HIS A 96 -0.53 -7.95 2.74
N ARG A 97 0.31 -7.10 3.27
CA ARG A 97 0.43 -6.93 4.70
C ARG A 97 -0.84 -6.29 5.27
N ALA A 98 -1.41 -5.32 4.56
CA ALA A 98 -2.65 -4.69 5.00
C ALA A 98 -3.79 -5.71 4.99
N LEU A 99 -3.84 -6.55 3.96
CA LEU A 99 -4.88 -7.56 3.89
C LEU A 99 -4.73 -8.61 4.99
N ARG A 100 -3.51 -9.02 5.28
CA ARG A 100 -3.28 -9.95 6.36
C ARG A 100 -3.70 -9.38 7.69
N THR A 101 -3.42 -8.10 7.91
CA THR A 101 -3.83 -7.44 9.13
C THR A 101 -5.35 -7.50 9.28
N ALA A 102 -6.05 -7.25 8.19
CA ALA A 102 -7.50 -7.32 8.21
C ALA A 102 -8.00 -8.73 8.44
N LEU A 103 -7.34 -9.72 7.86
CA LEU A 103 -7.74 -11.10 8.05
C LEU A 103 -7.55 -11.55 9.49
N HIS A 104 -6.72 -10.87 10.26
CA HIS A 104 -6.56 -11.16 11.66
C HIS A 104 -7.48 -10.27 12.51
N SER A 105 -8.51 -9.75 11.90
CA SER A 105 -9.53 -8.95 12.57
C SER A 105 -9.00 -7.68 13.18
N ARG A 106 -7.99 -7.09 12.57
CA ARG A 106 -7.46 -5.83 13.06
C ARG A 106 -7.89 -4.72 12.13
N SER A 107 -8.14 -3.56 12.68
CA SER A 107 -8.61 -2.41 11.89
C SER A 107 -7.54 -1.35 11.71
N VAL A 108 -6.41 -1.51 12.34
CA VAL A 108 -5.31 -0.53 12.24
C VAL A 108 -3.99 -1.24 11.99
N MET A 109 -3.05 -0.52 11.43
CA MET A 109 -1.69 -1.03 11.28
C MET A 109 -0.74 0.13 11.37
N TYR A 110 0.56 -0.16 11.53
CA TYR A 110 1.58 0.89 11.50
C TYR A 110 2.14 0.95 10.09
N ALA A 111 2.26 2.15 9.57
CA ALA A 111 2.76 2.37 8.22
C ALA A 111 3.59 3.65 8.19
N ARG A 112 4.46 3.77 7.21
CA ARG A 112 5.23 4.98 7.01
C ARG A 112 4.44 5.86 6.06
N ILE A 113 4.13 7.08 6.48
CA ILE A 113 3.29 7.98 5.68
C ILE A 113 4.12 9.14 5.16
N LEU A 114 4.21 9.22 3.83
CA LEU A 114 4.84 10.35 3.18
C LEU A 114 3.75 11.37 2.88
N ASP A 115 3.82 12.51 3.54
CA ASP A 115 2.80 13.53 3.39
C ASP A 115 3.20 14.51 2.29
N LEU A 116 2.65 14.33 1.11
CA LEU A 116 2.95 15.21 -0.01
C LEU A 116 2.20 16.52 0.06
N ASP A 117 1.19 16.61 0.91
CA ASP A 117 0.42 17.84 1.02
C ASP A 117 1.20 18.94 1.72
N THR A 118 2.01 18.56 2.71
CA THR A 118 2.76 19.56 3.46
C THR A 118 4.25 19.53 3.19
N LEU A 119 4.73 18.54 2.44
CA LEU A 119 6.15 18.40 2.23
C LEU A 119 6.65 19.44 1.25
N ASP A 120 7.76 20.06 1.59
CA ASP A 120 8.40 21.00 0.69
C ASP A 120 8.99 20.21 -0.48
N PRO A 121 8.63 20.49 -1.71
CA PRO A 121 9.16 19.75 -2.86
C PRO A 121 10.68 19.75 -2.92
N ARG A 122 11.33 20.73 -2.35
CA ARG A 122 12.79 20.78 -2.36
C ARG A 122 13.41 19.73 -1.47
N LEU A 123 12.62 19.12 -0.58
CA LEU A 123 13.12 18.07 0.29
C LEU A 123 12.96 16.70 -0.32
N LEU A 124 12.31 16.59 -1.46
CA LEU A 124 12.14 15.30 -2.11
C LEU A 124 13.42 14.90 -2.82
N PRO A 125 13.64 13.60 -3.01
CA PRO A 125 14.80 13.14 -3.76
C PRO A 125 14.79 13.71 -5.15
N GLN A 126 16.00 13.85 -5.71
CA GLN A 126 16.13 14.42 -7.00
C GLN A 126 15.39 13.77 -8.11
N GLY A 127 15.16 12.51 -8.04
CA GLY A 127 14.38 11.81 -9.04
C GLY A 127 12.97 12.32 -9.18
N ALA A 128 12.38 12.83 -8.10
CA ALA A 128 11.03 13.33 -8.16
C ALA A 128 10.95 14.61 -8.98
N ASN A 129 11.98 15.46 -8.85
CA ASN A 129 11.95 16.71 -9.58
C ASN A 129 12.11 16.49 -11.07
N ALA A 130 12.86 15.52 -11.44
CA ALA A 130 13.07 15.25 -12.84
C ALA A 130 11.80 14.81 -13.53
N GLN A 131 10.94 14.17 -12.80
CA GLN A 131 9.74 13.66 -13.39
C GLN A 131 8.70 14.72 -13.61
N ASN A 132 8.73 15.72 -12.81
CA ASN A 132 7.73 16.71 -12.92
C ASN A 132 8.15 17.90 -13.71
N GLY A 133 9.26 17.78 -14.30
CA GLY A 133 9.81 18.87 -15.05
C GLY A 133 9.05 19.20 -16.24
#